data_ab1c0beab2709b26fa985e6868e3647f
#
_entry.id   ab1c0beab2709b26fa985e6868e3647f
#
_cell.length_a   1.000
_cell.length_b   1.000
_cell.length_c   1.000
_cell.angle_alpha   90.00
_cell.angle_beta   90.00
_cell.angle_gamma   90.00
#
_symmetry.space_group_name_H-M   'P 1'
#
loop_
_entity.id
_entity.type
_entity.pdbx_description
1 polymer ?
#
loop_
_entity_poly.entity_id
_entity_poly.type
_entity_poly.pdbx_seq_one_letter_code
_entity_poly.pdbx_strand_id
1 'polypeptide(L)'
;MTLRHLTALFGTLFLVLAASAQGIRREPAFNPLQPAVHDPVAARCGDTWYLFSTGFGISVLSSPDLKSWEPAGRVFDTLPQWALDTVPGYHGHTWAPDILCHEGTYYLYYSCSSFGKNTSAIGVATNRTLDPSSPDYRWEDKGCVIRSVAGRDNWNAIDPNVFIDTDGTGWMSFGSFWGGIKLVRLDASLTRIAEPQEWFPLCRRPEGTAEDTSETDDAIKADPRGKDFDPGNGAVEAPFIVRHGDWYYLFVSYDLCCRGPKSTYKVVVGRSDKVTGPYVDAAGTPLMEGGGTVVASGNDRYPGVGHCAVVSTGEGEKMLLHAYDRETGYNAVLLTRTLAWDRDGWPSIQL
;
A
#
# COMPACT_ATOMS: atom_id res chain seq x y z
N MET A 1 -3.27 -91.93 -17.98
CA MET A 1 -2.86 -90.98 -16.88
C MET A 1 -2.70 -89.63 -17.49
N THR A 2 -3.56 -88.74 -17.10
CA THR A 2 -4.02 -87.55 -17.82
C THR A 2 -3.14 -86.33 -17.59
N LEU A 3 -2.66 -85.81 -18.71
CA LEU A 3 -1.97 -84.50 -18.78
C LEU A 3 -3.03 -83.34 -18.87
N ARG A 4 -3.07 -82.47 -17.95
CA ARG A 4 -3.93 -81.28 -18.02
C ARG A 4 -3.11 -80.04 -18.42
N HIS A 5 -3.48 -79.44 -19.55
CA HIS A 5 -2.95 -78.19 -20.07
C HIS A 5 -3.41 -77.01 -19.21
N LEU A 6 -2.48 -76.18 -18.78
CA LEU A 6 -2.72 -74.95 -18.21
C LEU A 6 -2.45 -73.81 -19.26
N THR A 7 -3.49 -73.24 -19.76
CA THR A 7 -3.44 -72.07 -20.65
C THR A 7 -3.24 -70.80 -19.81
N ALA A 8 -2.09 -70.14 -19.95
CA ALA A 8 -1.83 -68.85 -19.35
C ALA A 8 -2.40 -67.75 -20.26
N LEU A 9 -3.35 -66.98 -19.73
CA LEU A 9 -3.86 -65.77 -20.35
C LEU A 9 -2.92 -64.58 -19.97
N PHE A 10 -2.21 -64.02 -20.94
CA PHE A 10 -1.50 -62.75 -20.81
C PHE A 10 -2.50 -61.61 -20.98
N GLY A 11 -2.91 -61.04 -19.91
CA GLY A 11 -3.64 -59.77 -19.89
C GLY A 11 -2.66 -58.60 -19.96
N THR A 12 -2.58 -57.93 -21.11
CA THR A 12 -1.80 -56.70 -21.29
C THR A 12 -2.54 -55.51 -20.65
N LEU A 13 -2.09 -55.09 -19.50
CA LEU A 13 -2.60 -53.89 -18.82
C LEU A 13 -1.96 -52.66 -19.45
N PHE A 14 -2.70 -51.96 -20.31
CA PHE A 14 -2.32 -50.62 -20.78
C PHE A 14 -2.53 -49.63 -19.66
N LEU A 15 -1.45 -49.23 -18.98
CA LEU A 15 -1.44 -48.03 -18.12
C LEU A 15 -1.41 -46.79 -19.02
N VAL A 16 -2.56 -46.12 -19.15
CA VAL A 16 -2.63 -44.79 -19.72
C VAL A 16 -2.12 -43.81 -18.65
N LEU A 17 -0.88 -43.41 -18.75
CA LEU A 17 -0.33 -42.27 -18.01
C LEU A 17 -0.95 -41.01 -18.60
N ALA A 18 -2.01 -40.49 -17.96
CA ALA A 18 -2.47 -39.12 -18.16
C ALA A 18 -1.41 -38.20 -17.56
N ALA A 19 -0.48 -37.73 -18.38
CA ALA A 19 0.39 -36.61 -18.03
C ALA A 19 -0.49 -35.36 -17.95
N SER A 20 -0.91 -34.99 -16.76
CA SER A 20 -1.45 -33.64 -16.49
C SER A 20 -0.31 -32.66 -16.72
N ALA A 21 -0.31 -31.99 -17.88
CA ALA A 21 0.51 -30.84 -18.14
C ALA A 21 -0.02 -29.69 -17.25
N GLN A 22 0.37 -29.68 -15.99
CA GLN A 22 0.32 -28.48 -15.18
C GLN A 22 1.31 -27.50 -15.81
N GLY A 23 0.78 -26.58 -16.59
CA GLY A 23 1.57 -25.46 -17.12
C GLY A 23 2.27 -24.79 -15.95
N ILE A 24 3.59 -24.95 -15.88
CA ILE A 24 4.44 -24.17 -14.99
C ILE A 24 4.20 -22.72 -15.41
N ARG A 25 3.40 -21.98 -14.64
CA ARG A 25 3.33 -20.53 -14.76
C ARG A 25 4.74 -20.03 -14.42
N ARG A 26 5.53 -19.73 -15.44
CA ARG A 26 6.77 -19.00 -15.22
C ARG A 26 6.37 -17.65 -14.65
N GLU A 27 6.88 -17.34 -13.47
CA GLU A 27 6.80 -15.98 -12.98
C GLU A 27 7.35 -15.06 -14.06
N PRO A 28 6.68 -13.95 -14.35
CA PRO A 28 7.17 -12.99 -15.34
C PRO A 28 8.58 -12.55 -14.92
N ALA A 29 9.49 -12.49 -15.90
CA ALA A 29 10.85 -12.01 -15.66
C ALA A 29 10.78 -10.60 -15.06
N PHE A 30 11.65 -10.33 -14.08
CA PHE A 30 11.77 -9.00 -13.48
C PHE A 30 12.00 -7.93 -14.56
N ASN A 31 11.15 -6.91 -14.59
CA ASN A 31 11.30 -5.78 -15.50
C ASN A 31 11.89 -4.59 -14.74
N PRO A 32 13.16 -4.22 -14.96
CA PRO A 32 13.81 -3.15 -14.22
C PRO A 32 13.20 -1.76 -14.48
N LEU A 33 12.57 -1.55 -15.62
CA LEU A 33 11.96 -0.25 -15.97
C LEU A 33 10.53 -0.10 -15.45
N GLN A 34 9.89 -1.20 -15.12
CA GLN A 34 8.53 -1.25 -14.59
C GLN A 34 8.35 -2.49 -13.73
N PRO A 35 9.00 -2.52 -12.53
CA PRO A 35 8.90 -3.67 -11.67
C PRO A 35 7.47 -3.89 -11.14
N ALA A 36 7.15 -5.15 -10.87
CA ALA A 36 5.91 -5.50 -10.19
C ALA A 36 5.99 -5.04 -8.73
N VAL A 37 5.15 -4.08 -8.35
CA VAL A 37 5.07 -3.54 -6.98
C VAL A 37 3.63 -3.20 -6.64
N HIS A 38 3.34 -3.19 -5.34
CA HIS A 38 2.10 -2.69 -4.76
C HIS A 38 2.45 -1.76 -3.60
N ASP A 39 1.77 -0.61 -3.48
CA ASP A 39 1.95 0.37 -2.40
C ASP A 39 3.41 0.88 -2.28
N PRO A 40 3.96 1.49 -3.34
CA PRO A 40 5.36 1.91 -3.36
C PRO A 40 5.60 3.19 -2.57
N VAL A 41 6.70 3.22 -1.82
CA VAL A 41 7.29 4.42 -1.24
C VAL A 41 8.79 4.38 -1.43
N ALA A 42 9.46 5.53 -1.55
CA ALA A 42 10.90 5.56 -1.71
C ALA A 42 11.58 6.62 -0.84
N ALA A 43 12.84 6.32 -0.44
CA ALA A 43 13.73 7.25 0.21
C ALA A 43 15.13 7.19 -0.41
N ARG A 44 15.88 8.28 -0.28
CA ARG A 44 17.25 8.37 -0.77
C ARG A 44 18.26 8.14 0.35
N CYS A 45 19.28 7.33 0.06
CA CYS A 45 20.45 7.17 0.92
C CYS A 45 21.70 7.34 0.06
N GLY A 46 22.49 8.39 0.33
CA GLY A 46 23.57 8.79 -0.56
C GLY A 46 23.07 9.13 -1.97
N ASP A 47 23.60 8.47 -2.98
CA ASP A 47 23.20 8.65 -4.38
C ASP A 47 22.18 7.61 -4.87
N THR A 48 21.73 6.72 -3.99
CA THR A 48 20.82 5.62 -4.33
C THR A 48 19.45 5.84 -3.73
N TRP A 49 18.40 5.61 -4.54
CA TRP A 49 17.03 5.52 -4.12
C TRP A 49 16.69 4.09 -3.73
N TYR A 50 16.00 3.93 -2.62
CA TYR A 50 15.48 2.65 -2.16
C TYR A 50 13.96 2.72 -2.13
N LEU A 51 13.32 1.80 -2.83
CA LEU A 51 11.86 1.67 -2.89
C LEU A 51 11.44 0.50 -2.01
N PHE A 52 10.45 0.76 -1.18
CA PHE A 52 9.81 -0.22 -0.31
C PHE A 52 8.39 -0.46 -0.82
N SER A 53 7.93 -1.70 -0.78
CA SER A 53 6.60 -2.06 -1.25
C SER A 53 6.03 -3.25 -0.50
N THR A 54 4.71 -3.39 -0.57
CA THR A 54 3.99 -4.57 -0.05
C THR A 54 4.64 -5.86 -0.52
N GLY A 55 4.85 -6.79 0.42
CA GLY A 55 5.47 -8.08 0.15
C GLY A 55 5.74 -8.89 1.42
N PHE A 56 6.28 -10.09 1.26
CA PHE A 56 6.71 -10.88 2.41
C PHE A 56 7.93 -10.25 3.08
N GLY A 57 7.70 -9.65 4.24
CA GLY A 57 8.72 -8.93 5.01
C GLY A 57 9.11 -7.58 4.40
N ILE A 58 8.24 -6.94 3.60
CA ILE A 58 8.48 -5.70 2.83
C ILE A 58 9.58 -5.87 1.79
N SER A 59 9.23 -5.81 0.51
CA SER A 59 10.16 -5.90 -0.61
C SER A 59 10.96 -4.61 -0.77
N VAL A 60 12.24 -4.73 -1.14
CA VAL A 60 13.14 -3.58 -1.36
C VAL A 60 13.74 -3.65 -2.76
N LEU A 61 13.66 -2.53 -3.49
CA LEU A 61 14.36 -2.31 -4.74
C LEU A 61 15.32 -1.12 -4.59
N SER A 62 16.37 -1.06 -5.39
CA SER A 62 17.29 0.09 -5.45
C SER A 62 17.36 0.67 -6.85
N SER A 63 17.62 1.97 -6.95
CA SER A 63 17.73 2.70 -8.23
C SER A 63 18.66 3.90 -8.09
N PRO A 64 19.50 4.19 -9.08
CA PRO A 64 20.28 5.43 -9.10
C PRO A 64 19.44 6.65 -9.53
N ASP A 65 18.30 6.46 -10.21
CA ASP A 65 17.64 7.52 -10.98
C ASP A 65 16.10 7.51 -10.96
N LEU A 66 15.48 6.63 -10.14
CA LEU A 66 14.02 6.38 -10.10
C LEU A 66 13.43 5.83 -11.40
N LYS A 67 14.25 5.40 -12.36
CA LYS A 67 13.81 4.89 -13.68
C LYS A 67 14.14 3.43 -13.87
N SER A 68 15.33 3.01 -13.45
CA SER A 68 15.75 1.62 -13.53
C SER A 68 15.98 1.06 -12.14
N TRP A 69 15.37 -0.08 -11.84
CA TRP A 69 15.33 -0.69 -10.53
C TRP A 69 15.99 -2.05 -10.51
N GLU A 70 16.60 -2.39 -9.39
CA GLU A 70 17.20 -3.70 -9.12
C GLU A 70 16.69 -4.23 -7.78
N PRO A 71 16.49 -5.55 -7.63
CA PRO A 71 16.17 -6.14 -6.33
C PRO A 71 17.26 -5.88 -5.29
N ALA A 72 16.87 -5.39 -4.11
CA ALA A 72 17.77 -5.08 -3.00
C ALA A 72 17.43 -5.85 -1.70
N GLY A 73 16.55 -6.87 -1.80
CA GLY A 73 16.22 -7.74 -0.68
C GLY A 73 14.88 -7.42 -0.03
N ARG A 74 14.83 -7.52 1.27
CA ARG A 74 13.65 -7.24 2.11
C ARG A 74 14.05 -6.64 3.44
N VAL A 75 13.10 -6.01 4.12
CA VAL A 75 13.32 -5.39 5.44
C VAL A 75 13.39 -6.45 6.54
N PHE A 76 12.49 -7.44 6.53
CA PHE A 76 12.40 -8.48 7.54
C PHE A 76 12.71 -9.85 6.95
N ASP A 77 13.84 -10.45 7.33
CA ASP A 77 14.12 -11.86 7.10
C ASP A 77 13.40 -12.72 8.15
N THR A 78 13.26 -12.20 9.37
CA THR A 78 12.44 -12.79 10.44
C THR A 78 11.29 -11.84 10.73
N LEU A 79 10.06 -12.35 10.62
CA LEU A 79 8.86 -11.55 10.81
C LEU A 79 8.73 -11.05 12.26
N PRO A 80 8.17 -9.84 12.47
CA PRO A 80 7.89 -9.33 13.80
C PRO A 80 6.98 -10.27 14.59
N GLN A 81 7.50 -10.88 15.64
CA GLN A 81 6.76 -11.88 16.43
C GLN A 81 5.50 -11.28 17.07
N TRP A 82 5.59 -10.03 17.56
CA TRP A 82 4.43 -9.33 18.11
C TRP A 82 3.24 -9.25 17.15
N ALA A 83 3.52 -9.06 15.85
CA ALA A 83 2.47 -8.97 14.83
C ALA A 83 1.83 -10.34 14.57
N LEU A 84 2.63 -11.41 14.52
CA LEU A 84 2.14 -12.78 14.43
C LEU A 84 1.23 -13.16 15.61
N ASP A 85 1.57 -12.70 16.82
CA ASP A 85 0.85 -13.00 18.04
C ASP A 85 -0.45 -12.18 18.21
N THR A 86 -0.50 -10.96 17.64
CA THR A 86 -1.56 -9.99 17.95
C THR A 86 -2.49 -9.62 16.80
N VAL A 87 -2.10 -9.92 15.54
CA VAL A 87 -2.91 -9.61 14.36
C VAL A 87 -3.44 -10.90 13.73
N PRO A 88 -4.70 -11.26 13.97
CA PRO A 88 -5.29 -12.48 13.42
C PRO A 88 -5.21 -12.52 11.89
N GLY A 89 -4.72 -13.63 11.35
CA GLY A 89 -4.60 -13.83 9.90
C GLY A 89 -3.41 -13.14 9.24
N TYR A 90 -2.56 -12.45 9.99
CA TYR A 90 -1.27 -11.99 9.49
C TYR A 90 -0.27 -13.15 9.45
N HIS A 91 0.33 -13.39 8.27
CA HIS A 91 1.29 -14.47 8.01
C HIS A 91 2.54 -13.97 7.29
N GLY A 92 2.90 -12.68 7.48
CA GLY A 92 4.13 -12.08 6.96
C GLY A 92 4.01 -11.38 5.61
N HIS A 93 2.85 -11.40 4.95
CA HIS A 93 2.58 -10.50 3.84
C HIS A 93 2.29 -9.12 4.42
N THR A 94 3.32 -8.30 4.49
CA THR A 94 3.34 -6.98 5.16
C THR A 94 3.03 -5.91 4.14
N TRP A 95 2.16 -4.95 4.47
CA TRP A 95 1.54 -4.05 3.51
C TRP A 95 1.95 -2.60 3.70
N ALA A 96 1.81 -1.84 2.60
CA ALA A 96 1.78 -0.39 2.56
C ALA A 96 2.83 0.26 3.48
N PRO A 97 4.12 0.10 3.17
CA PRO A 97 5.16 0.76 3.96
C PRO A 97 5.18 2.26 3.70
N ASP A 98 5.58 3.03 4.71
CA ASP A 98 6.03 4.40 4.57
C ASP A 98 7.41 4.58 5.19
N ILE A 99 8.23 5.49 4.64
CA ILE A 99 9.60 5.70 5.08
C ILE A 99 9.94 7.16 5.29
N LEU A 100 10.40 7.48 6.49
CA LEU A 100 10.88 8.80 6.88
C LEU A 100 12.36 8.73 7.24
N CYS A 101 13.16 9.70 6.76
CA CYS A 101 14.50 9.95 7.29
C CYS A 101 14.47 11.18 8.21
N HIS A 102 14.77 10.97 9.48
CA HIS A 102 14.83 12.04 10.48
C HIS A 102 16.08 11.87 11.36
N GLU A 103 16.86 12.96 11.50
CA GLU A 103 18.08 12.99 12.30
C GLU A 103 19.05 11.81 12.03
N GLY A 104 19.23 11.46 10.75
CA GLY A 104 20.10 10.38 10.33
C GLY A 104 19.64 8.98 10.69
N THR A 105 18.37 8.82 11.00
CA THR A 105 17.69 7.53 11.21
C THR A 105 16.55 7.39 10.23
N TYR A 106 16.45 6.25 9.58
CA TYR A 106 15.31 5.87 8.76
C TYR A 106 14.29 5.14 9.62
N TYR A 107 13.04 5.58 9.54
CA TYR A 107 11.87 4.99 10.21
C TYR A 107 10.97 4.42 9.13
N LEU A 108 10.84 3.10 9.09
CA LEU A 108 9.93 2.41 8.18
C LEU A 108 8.70 1.97 8.95
N TYR A 109 7.56 2.57 8.64
CA TYR A 109 6.28 2.13 9.16
C TYR A 109 5.68 1.09 8.22
N TYR A 110 4.93 0.13 8.76
CA TYR A 110 4.41 -0.98 7.98
C TYR A 110 3.11 -1.50 8.56
N SER A 111 2.26 -2.06 7.70
CA SER A 111 0.94 -2.54 8.07
C SER A 111 0.91 -4.06 8.17
N CYS A 112 0.37 -4.56 9.29
CA CYS A 112 0.08 -5.98 9.52
C CYS A 112 -1.43 -6.15 9.60
N SER A 113 -2.01 -6.95 8.68
CA SER A 113 -3.45 -7.13 8.60
C SER A 113 -3.82 -8.42 7.88
N SER A 114 -5.11 -8.66 7.72
CA SER A 114 -5.69 -9.63 6.79
C SER A 114 -6.79 -8.96 5.96
N PHE A 115 -6.94 -9.39 4.71
CA PHE A 115 -7.82 -8.73 3.74
C PHE A 115 -9.27 -8.64 4.23
N GLY A 116 -9.87 -7.44 4.11
CA GLY A 116 -11.24 -7.14 4.51
C GLY A 116 -11.51 -7.18 6.01
N LYS A 117 -10.48 -7.00 6.82
CA LYS A 117 -10.59 -6.89 8.28
C LYS A 117 -9.99 -5.56 8.73
N ASN A 118 -10.51 -5.03 9.84
CA ASN A 118 -9.89 -3.92 10.56
C ASN A 118 -9.29 -4.36 11.92
N THR A 119 -9.05 -5.64 12.11
CA THR A 119 -8.16 -6.12 13.16
C THR A 119 -6.74 -6.08 12.61
N SER A 120 -6.13 -4.91 12.73
CA SER A 120 -4.89 -4.55 12.03
C SER A 120 -3.94 -3.80 12.96
N ALA A 121 -2.68 -3.69 12.57
CA ALA A 121 -1.70 -2.92 13.31
C ALA A 121 -0.67 -2.27 12.39
N ILE A 122 -0.22 -1.07 12.75
CA ILE A 122 0.95 -0.41 12.17
C ILE A 122 2.11 -0.61 13.14
N GLY A 123 3.21 -1.18 12.63
CA GLY A 123 4.50 -1.26 13.31
C GLY A 123 5.48 -0.25 12.75
N VAL A 124 6.63 -0.11 13.40
CA VAL A 124 7.76 0.69 12.92
C VAL A 124 9.08 -0.04 13.14
N ALA A 125 9.95 0.01 12.13
CA ALA A 125 11.33 -0.44 12.22
C ALA A 125 12.28 0.71 11.90
N THR A 126 13.50 0.67 12.46
CA THR A 126 14.50 1.73 12.25
C THR A 126 15.79 1.16 11.67
N ASN A 127 16.49 1.99 10.89
CA ASN A 127 17.82 1.69 10.38
C ASN A 127 18.65 2.97 10.29
N ARG A 128 20.00 2.88 10.38
CA ARG A 128 20.91 4.02 10.24
C ARG A 128 21.28 4.30 8.79
N THR A 129 21.09 3.34 7.91
CA THR A 129 21.39 3.44 6.48
C THR A 129 20.43 2.55 5.68
N LEU A 130 20.25 2.86 4.40
CA LEU A 130 19.52 1.97 3.48
C LEU A 130 20.46 1.16 2.59
N ASP A 131 21.77 1.38 2.68
CA ASP A 131 22.79 0.66 1.92
C ASP A 131 23.07 -0.71 2.54
N PRO A 132 22.66 -1.83 1.90
CA PRO A 132 22.88 -3.17 2.45
C PRO A 132 24.37 -3.58 2.54
N SER A 133 25.25 -2.87 1.87
CA SER A 133 26.70 -3.11 1.95
C SER A 133 27.37 -2.44 3.15
N SER A 134 26.69 -1.52 3.82
CA SER A 134 27.18 -0.84 5.00
C SER A 134 27.19 -1.75 6.23
N PRO A 135 28.23 -1.71 7.07
CA PRO A 135 28.25 -2.44 8.34
C PRO A 135 27.17 -1.96 9.34
N ASP A 136 26.63 -0.76 9.13
CA ASP A 136 25.57 -0.17 9.95
C ASP A 136 24.16 -0.57 9.44
N TYR A 137 24.05 -1.32 8.35
CA TYR A 137 22.76 -1.77 7.82
C TYR A 137 22.15 -2.84 8.72
N ARG A 138 21.15 -2.41 9.46
CA ARG A 138 20.39 -3.29 10.35
C ARG A 138 19.02 -2.71 10.63
N TRP A 139 18.00 -3.40 10.20
CA TRP A 139 16.62 -3.09 10.60
C TRP A 139 16.35 -3.57 12.01
N GLU A 140 15.88 -2.68 12.86
CA GLU A 140 15.44 -2.98 14.22
C GLU A 140 13.93 -2.71 14.33
N ASP A 141 13.15 -3.77 14.52
CA ASP A 141 11.73 -3.64 14.80
C ASP A 141 11.52 -2.99 16.18
N LYS A 142 10.74 -1.90 16.22
CA LYS A 142 10.40 -1.16 17.45
C LYS A 142 9.01 -1.53 17.96
N GLY A 143 8.31 -2.43 17.27
CA GLY A 143 7.01 -2.92 17.67
C GLY A 143 5.83 -2.11 17.15
N CYS A 144 4.69 -2.31 17.79
CA CYS A 144 3.41 -1.72 17.41
C CYS A 144 3.33 -0.24 17.78
N VAL A 145 2.97 0.61 16.79
CA VAL A 145 2.65 2.04 17.00
C VAL A 145 1.18 2.20 17.36
N ILE A 146 0.30 1.55 16.59
CA ILE A 146 -1.16 1.62 16.77
C ILE A 146 -1.82 0.33 16.29
N ARG A 147 -2.95 -0.01 16.89
CA ARG A 147 -3.73 -1.20 16.55
C ARG A 147 -5.23 -0.91 16.57
N SER A 148 -5.92 -1.32 15.51
CA SER A 148 -7.38 -1.38 15.44
C SER A 148 -7.91 -2.78 15.74
N VAL A 149 -9.12 -2.85 16.29
CA VAL A 149 -9.79 -4.10 16.66
C VAL A 149 -11.22 -4.07 16.13
N ALA A 150 -11.58 -5.08 15.34
CA ALA A 150 -12.93 -5.24 14.80
C ALA A 150 -13.97 -5.26 15.94
N GLY A 151 -15.11 -4.59 15.71
CA GLY A 151 -16.18 -4.46 16.69
C GLY A 151 -15.94 -3.45 17.82
N ARG A 152 -14.71 -2.95 17.98
CA ARG A 152 -14.37 -1.86 18.89
C ARG A 152 -14.15 -0.53 18.15
N ASP A 153 -13.37 -0.58 17.06
CA ASP A 153 -12.88 0.60 16.35
C ASP A 153 -13.57 0.77 15.01
N ASN A 154 -14.03 1.98 14.71
CA ASN A 154 -14.53 2.36 13.39
C ASN A 154 -13.43 3.04 12.56
N TRP A 155 -12.28 2.38 12.45
CA TRP A 155 -11.13 2.76 11.64
C TRP A 155 -10.21 1.56 11.46
N ASN A 156 -9.27 1.63 10.53
CA ASN A 156 -8.36 0.55 10.21
C ASN A 156 -6.91 1.00 10.34
N ALA A 157 -6.10 0.32 11.14
CA ALA A 157 -4.70 0.62 11.36
C ALA A 157 -3.82 0.05 10.25
N ILE A 158 -3.95 0.59 9.04
CA ILE A 158 -3.09 0.32 7.89
C ILE A 158 -2.82 1.59 7.09
N ASP A 159 -1.95 1.50 6.12
CA ASP A 159 -1.58 2.59 5.20
C ASP A 159 -1.04 3.82 5.93
N PRO A 160 0.04 3.66 6.73
CA PRO A 160 0.65 4.80 7.38
C PRO A 160 1.31 5.73 6.38
N ASN A 161 1.25 7.05 6.67
CA ASN A 161 2.16 8.04 6.11
C ASN A 161 2.61 8.98 7.23
N VAL A 162 3.90 9.17 7.34
CA VAL A 162 4.52 9.94 8.45
C VAL A 162 5.34 11.08 7.89
N PHE A 163 5.16 12.24 8.48
CA PHE A 163 5.96 13.38 8.13
C PHE A 163 6.27 14.25 9.37
N ILE A 164 7.36 15.05 9.28
CA ILE A 164 7.72 16.02 10.29
C ILE A 164 7.27 17.40 9.80
N ASP A 165 6.47 18.07 10.61
CA ASP A 165 6.02 19.43 10.33
C ASP A 165 7.16 20.44 10.57
N THR A 166 6.94 21.68 10.14
CA THR A 166 7.94 22.76 10.23
C THR A 166 8.30 23.17 11.66
N ASP A 167 7.43 22.86 12.63
CA ASP A 167 7.68 23.07 14.05
C ASP A 167 8.39 21.88 14.73
N GLY A 168 8.73 20.83 13.95
CA GLY A 168 9.35 19.60 14.43
C GLY A 168 8.37 18.54 14.93
N THR A 169 7.07 18.78 14.86
CA THR A 169 6.05 17.81 15.29
C THR A 169 5.96 16.67 14.29
N GLY A 170 6.08 15.42 14.79
CA GLY A 170 5.84 14.21 14.02
C GLY A 170 4.35 13.89 13.93
N TRP A 171 3.86 13.66 12.72
CA TRP A 171 2.48 13.30 12.44
C TRP A 171 2.41 11.99 11.66
N MET A 172 1.40 11.17 11.96
CA MET A 172 1.06 9.97 11.18
C MET A 172 -0.38 10.04 10.72
N SER A 173 -0.58 10.08 9.41
CA SER A 173 -1.88 9.81 8.79
C SER A 173 -1.98 8.34 8.43
N PHE A 174 -3.18 7.75 8.55
CA PHE A 174 -3.42 6.34 8.27
C PHE A 174 -4.90 6.08 8.08
N GLY A 175 -5.24 4.91 7.54
CA GLY A 175 -6.61 4.43 7.46
C GLY A 175 -6.98 3.90 6.09
N SER A 176 -7.94 3.00 6.08
CA SER A 176 -8.50 2.36 4.90
C SER A 176 -9.93 1.98 5.19
N PHE A 177 -10.88 2.41 4.36
CA PHE A 177 -12.31 2.18 4.54
C PHE A 177 -12.84 2.63 5.92
N TRP A 178 -13.87 1.96 6.48
CA TRP A 178 -14.51 2.28 7.78
C TRP A 178 -14.71 3.78 7.99
N GLY A 179 -14.21 4.33 9.09
CA GLY A 179 -14.30 5.76 9.41
C GLY A 179 -13.33 6.66 8.66
N GLY A 180 -12.71 6.17 7.56
CA GLY A 180 -11.81 6.95 6.71
C GLY A 180 -10.46 7.24 7.35
N ILE A 181 -9.79 8.25 6.80
CA ILE A 181 -8.42 8.63 7.14
C ILE A 181 -8.36 9.43 8.43
N LYS A 182 -7.41 9.06 9.29
CA LYS A 182 -7.13 9.73 10.57
C LYS A 182 -5.72 10.31 10.56
N LEU A 183 -5.51 11.33 11.36
CA LEU A 183 -4.19 11.87 11.70
C LEU A 183 -4.02 11.83 13.21
N VAL A 184 -2.84 11.40 13.64
CA VAL A 184 -2.42 11.42 15.06
C VAL A 184 -1.04 12.03 15.18
N ARG A 185 -0.76 12.61 16.35
CA ARG A 185 0.58 13.11 16.67
C ARG A 185 1.44 11.94 17.20
N LEU A 186 2.67 11.87 16.74
CA LEU A 186 3.68 10.97 17.29
C LEU A 186 4.46 11.63 18.44
N ASP A 187 4.99 10.83 19.33
CA ASP A 187 5.92 11.30 20.36
C ASP A 187 7.30 11.64 19.77
N ALA A 188 8.19 12.19 20.57
CA ALA A 188 9.52 12.57 20.12
C ALA A 188 10.38 11.39 19.65
N SER A 189 10.04 10.16 20.00
CA SER A 189 10.76 8.97 19.51
C SER A 189 10.32 8.55 18.11
N LEU A 190 9.20 9.08 17.60
CA LEU A 190 8.53 8.70 16.36
C LEU A 190 8.12 7.22 16.32
N THR A 191 8.08 6.54 17.47
CA THR A 191 7.74 5.11 17.52
C THR A 191 6.41 4.84 18.25
N ARG A 192 5.76 5.89 18.76
CA ARG A 192 4.51 5.80 19.51
C ARG A 192 3.62 7.01 19.25
N ILE A 193 2.33 6.86 19.48
CA ILE A 193 1.41 7.99 19.50
C ILE A 193 1.72 8.84 20.73
N ALA A 194 1.71 10.17 20.59
CA ALA A 194 1.93 11.11 21.68
C ALA A 194 0.78 11.07 22.69
N GLU A 195 1.12 11.33 23.95
CA GLU A 195 0.13 11.49 25.02
C GLU A 195 0.11 12.96 25.53
N PRO A 196 -1.06 13.56 25.76
CA PRO A 196 -2.39 13.00 25.52
C PRO A 196 -2.66 12.80 24.02
N GLN A 197 -3.46 11.79 23.67
CA GLN A 197 -3.77 11.50 22.27
C GLN A 197 -4.69 12.56 21.68
N GLU A 198 -4.35 12.99 20.46
CA GLU A 198 -5.16 13.90 19.66
C GLU A 198 -5.42 13.25 18.29
N TRP A 199 -6.70 13.19 17.90
CA TRP A 199 -7.15 12.52 16.69
C TRP A 199 -7.90 13.49 15.79
N PHE A 200 -7.50 13.56 14.52
CA PHE A 200 -8.11 14.43 13.51
C PHE A 200 -8.63 13.58 12.34
N PRO A 201 -9.95 13.62 12.04
CA PRO A 201 -10.47 13.01 10.81
C PRO A 201 -10.09 13.89 9.61
N LEU A 202 -9.45 13.28 8.59
CA LEU A 202 -8.94 14.04 7.45
C LEU A 202 -9.77 13.86 6.19
N CYS A 203 -10.22 12.62 5.93
CA CYS A 203 -10.93 12.27 4.72
C CYS A 203 -11.90 11.11 4.99
N ARG A 204 -13.05 11.15 4.36
CA ARG A 204 -14.06 10.10 4.40
C ARG A 204 -14.88 10.13 3.12
N ARG A 205 -15.21 8.97 2.57
CA ARG A 205 -16.24 8.89 1.53
C ARG A 205 -17.59 8.58 2.15
N PRO A 206 -18.64 9.35 1.82
CA PRO A 206 -20.01 9.02 2.18
C PRO A 206 -20.46 7.70 1.56
N GLU A 207 -21.43 7.05 2.18
CA GLU A 207 -22.06 5.83 1.64
C GLU A 207 -22.56 6.04 0.21
N GLY A 208 -22.42 5.02 -0.63
CA GLY A 208 -22.92 5.02 -2.00
C GLY A 208 -22.18 5.92 -2.99
N THR A 209 -21.02 6.46 -2.63
CA THR A 209 -20.20 7.29 -3.54
C THR A 209 -19.16 6.52 -4.34
N ALA A 210 -18.94 5.23 -4.06
CA ALA A 210 -18.06 4.41 -4.87
C ALA A 210 -18.64 4.20 -6.27
N GLU A 211 -17.85 4.43 -7.31
CA GLU A 211 -18.22 4.04 -8.66
C GLU A 211 -18.34 2.51 -8.69
N ASP A 212 -19.50 2.00 -9.12
CA ASP A 212 -19.81 0.57 -9.16
C ASP A 212 -20.18 -0.08 -7.80
N THR A 213 -21.19 0.49 -7.17
CA THR A 213 -21.78 -0.06 -5.94
C THR A 213 -22.41 -1.44 -6.14
N SER A 214 -22.87 -1.80 -7.35
CA SER A 214 -23.58 -3.06 -7.61
C SER A 214 -22.70 -4.31 -7.46
N GLU A 215 -21.47 -4.27 -8.01
CA GLU A 215 -20.52 -5.37 -7.84
C GLU A 215 -19.91 -5.40 -6.42
N THR A 216 -19.79 -4.23 -5.80
CA THR A 216 -19.30 -4.13 -4.43
C THR A 216 -20.29 -4.74 -3.45
N ASP A 217 -21.57 -4.42 -3.58
CA ASP A 217 -22.63 -4.95 -2.73
C ASP A 217 -22.78 -6.47 -2.84
N ASP A 218 -22.70 -7.03 -4.05
CA ASP A 218 -22.80 -8.48 -4.25
C ASP A 218 -21.52 -9.22 -3.79
N ALA A 219 -20.34 -8.66 -4.03
CA ALA A 219 -19.08 -9.21 -3.52
C ALA A 219 -19.02 -9.18 -1.99
N ILE A 220 -19.57 -8.14 -1.38
CA ILE A 220 -19.63 -7.99 0.08
C ILE A 220 -20.67 -8.93 0.68
N LYS A 221 -21.85 -9.05 0.10
CA LYS A 221 -22.89 -10.00 0.53
C LYS A 221 -22.45 -11.45 0.39
N ALA A 222 -21.59 -11.75 -0.61
CA ALA A 222 -21.02 -13.06 -0.82
C ALA A 222 -19.73 -13.31 -0.01
N ASP A 223 -19.20 -12.30 0.69
CA ASP A 223 -17.98 -12.43 1.42
C ASP A 223 -18.17 -13.27 2.70
N PRO A 224 -17.47 -14.40 2.83
CA PRO A 224 -17.59 -15.28 4.00
C PRO A 224 -17.10 -14.64 5.30
N ARG A 225 -16.48 -13.45 5.26
CA ARG A 225 -16.04 -12.69 6.43
C ARG A 225 -17.18 -12.06 7.21
N GLY A 226 -18.39 -11.97 6.61
CA GLY A 226 -19.64 -11.62 7.29
C GLY A 226 -19.72 -10.16 7.77
N LYS A 227 -20.45 -9.96 8.86
CA LYS A 227 -20.94 -8.67 9.36
C LYS A 227 -19.87 -7.64 9.76
N ASP A 228 -18.59 -8.03 9.83
CA ASP A 228 -17.49 -7.16 10.26
C ASP A 228 -16.92 -6.30 9.12
N PHE A 229 -17.32 -6.57 7.87
CA PHE A 229 -16.97 -5.78 6.73
C PHE A 229 -18.06 -4.73 6.49
N ASP A 230 -17.79 -3.50 6.89
CA ASP A 230 -18.66 -2.36 6.60
C ASP A 230 -18.02 -1.50 5.50
N PRO A 231 -18.45 -1.65 4.24
CA PRO A 231 -18.04 -0.79 3.14
C PRO A 231 -18.80 0.55 3.15
N GLY A 232 -19.75 0.72 4.08
CA GLY A 232 -20.68 1.84 4.14
C GLY A 232 -20.04 3.22 4.16
N ASN A 233 -18.73 3.28 4.40
CA ASN A 233 -17.96 4.52 4.36
C ASN A 233 -17.37 4.85 2.98
N GLY A 234 -17.69 4.06 1.95
CA GLY A 234 -17.02 4.22 0.66
C GLY A 234 -15.53 3.92 0.71
N ALA A 235 -14.96 3.58 -0.44
CA ALA A 235 -13.57 3.19 -0.53
C ALA A 235 -12.65 4.43 -0.52
N VAL A 236 -11.91 4.63 0.56
CA VAL A 236 -10.83 5.60 0.70
C VAL A 236 -9.70 4.98 1.51
N GLU A 237 -8.45 5.14 1.05
CA GLU A 237 -7.27 4.63 1.74
C GLU A 237 -6.00 5.35 1.27
N ALA A 238 -4.82 4.86 1.71
CA ALA A 238 -3.52 5.31 1.24
C ALA A 238 -3.32 6.84 1.34
N PRO A 239 -3.41 7.42 2.54
CA PRO A 239 -3.11 8.83 2.71
C PRO A 239 -1.63 9.12 2.48
N PHE A 240 -1.32 10.27 1.87
CA PHE A 240 0.04 10.80 1.77
C PHE A 240 0.01 12.32 1.85
N ILE A 241 0.68 12.90 2.86
CA ILE A 241 0.70 14.34 3.10
C ILE A 241 1.99 14.92 2.53
N VAL A 242 1.83 15.98 1.72
CA VAL A 242 2.93 16.77 1.17
C VAL A 242 2.71 18.24 1.52
N ARG A 243 3.77 18.94 1.89
CA ARG A 243 3.73 20.41 1.98
C ARG A 243 4.31 21.01 0.69
N HIS A 244 3.50 21.85 0.04
CA HIS A 244 3.92 22.62 -1.13
C HIS A 244 3.52 24.08 -0.96
N GLY A 245 4.51 24.98 -0.95
CA GLY A 245 4.30 26.38 -0.58
C GLY A 245 3.75 26.52 0.84
N ASP A 246 2.63 27.24 0.98
CA ASP A 246 1.97 27.48 2.26
C ASP A 246 0.89 26.44 2.59
N TRP A 247 0.70 25.42 1.73
CA TRP A 247 -0.37 24.46 1.84
C TRP A 247 0.13 23.06 2.18
N TYR A 248 -0.68 22.33 2.95
CA TYR A 248 -0.62 20.89 3.10
C TYR A 248 -1.57 20.26 2.09
N TYR A 249 -1.08 19.27 1.36
CA TYR A 249 -1.84 18.49 0.39
C TYR A 249 -1.98 17.08 0.90
N LEU A 250 -3.22 16.63 1.08
CA LEU A 250 -3.53 15.25 1.42
C LEU A 250 -3.95 14.51 0.15
N PHE A 251 -3.07 13.67 -0.35
CA PHE A 251 -3.40 12.67 -1.36
C PHE A 251 -4.04 11.47 -0.70
N VAL A 252 -5.07 10.92 -1.31
CA VAL A 252 -5.71 9.66 -0.91
C VAL A 252 -6.12 8.90 -2.16
N SER A 253 -6.31 7.59 -2.00
CA SER A 253 -6.84 6.77 -3.08
C SER A 253 -8.30 6.47 -2.84
N TYR A 254 -9.13 6.73 -3.86
CA TYR A 254 -10.55 6.44 -3.87
C TYR A 254 -10.83 5.18 -4.68
N ASP A 255 -11.97 4.56 -4.38
CA ASP A 255 -12.52 3.39 -5.04
C ASP A 255 -11.69 2.13 -4.82
N LEU A 256 -11.66 1.18 -5.75
CA LEU A 256 -11.29 -0.18 -5.46
C LEU A 256 -9.98 -0.59 -6.13
N CYS A 257 -8.98 -0.93 -5.31
CA CYS A 257 -7.79 -1.65 -5.73
C CYS A 257 -8.04 -3.17 -5.87
N CYS A 258 -7.00 -3.92 -6.22
CA CYS A 258 -6.91 -5.36 -6.03
C CYS A 258 -7.92 -6.20 -6.83
N ARG A 259 -8.48 -5.66 -7.93
CA ARG A 259 -9.47 -6.29 -8.80
C ARG A 259 -8.99 -6.48 -10.24
N GLY A 260 -7.69 -6.30 -10.51
CA GLY A 260 -7.14 -6.40 -11.86
C GLY A 260 -7.87 -5.49 -12.86
N PRO A 261 -8.48 -6.06 -13.94
CA PRO A 261 -9.18 -5.27 -14.95
C PRO A 261 -10.43 -4.53 -14.44
N LYS A 262 -10.95 -4.90 -13.29
CA LYS A 262 -12.13 -4.29 -12.65
C LYS A 262 -11.76 -3.30 -11.56
N SER A 263 -10.48 -2.97 -11.41
CA SER A 263 -10.05 -1.94 -10.47
C SER A 263 -10.53 -0.56 -10.95
N THR A 264 -11.05 0.22 -10.01
CA THR A 264 -11.54 1.59 -10.24
C THR A 264 -10.71 2.62 -9.45
N TYR A 265 -9.59 2.17 -8.91
CA TYR A 265 -8.68 2.91 -8.05
C TYR A 265 -8.18 4.19 -8.71
N LYS A 266 -8.19 5.31 -7.97
CA LYS A 266 -7.76 6.62 -8.46
C LYS A 266 -7.17 7.45 -7.33
N VAL A 267 -6.23 8.33 -7.66
CA VAL A 267 -5.64 9.29 -6.72
C VAL A 267 -6.41 10.59 -6.76
N VAL A 268 -6.83 11.06 -5.60
CA VAL A 268 -7.43 12.40 -5.42
C VAL A 268 -6.66 13.19 -4.37
N VAL A 269 -6.85 14.51 -4.36
CA VAL A 269 -6.16 15.41 -3.44
C VAL A 269 -7.09 16.50 -2.90
N GLY A 270 -6.87 16.88 -1.66
CA GLY A 270 -7.36 18.11 -1.08
C GLY A 270 -6.23 18.88 -0.43
N ARG A 271 -6.43 20.18 -0.15
CA ARG A 271 -5.44 21.02 0.53
C ARG A 271 -6.00 21.74 1.75
N SER A 272 -5.13 22.08 2.67
CA SER A 272 -5.43 22.84 3.89
C SER A 272 -4.27 23.74 4.27
N ASP A 273 -4.52 24.83 4.97
CA ASP A 273 -3.49 25.68 5.60
C ASP A 273 -2.95 25.06 6.91
N LYS A 274 -3.56 23.99 7.39
CA LYS A 274 -3.15 23.24 8.60
C LYS A 274 -3.06 21.76 8.30
N VAL A 275 -2.06 21.10 8.86
CA VAL A 275 -1.91 19.65 8.75
C VAL A 275 -3.12 18.88 9.28
N THR A 276 -3.79 19.42 10.30
CA THR A 276 -4.99 18.85 10.92
C THR A 276 -6.27 19.07 10.12
N GLY A 277 -6.20 19.77 8.98
CA GLY A 277 -7.34 20.09 8.14
C GLY A 277 -8.17 21.30 8.63
N PRO A 278 -9.38 21.51 8.11
CA PRO A 278 -10.04 20.67 7.10
C PRO A 278 -9.36 20.76 5.72
N TYR A 279 -9.23 19.60 5.05
CA TYR A 279 -8.78 19.56 3.66
C TYR A 279 -9.96 19.74 2.72
N VAL A 280 -9.80 20.60 1.71
CA VAL A 280 -10.83 20.88 0.70
C VAL A 280 -10.27 20.63 -0.71
N ASP A 281 -11.13 20.25 -1.64
CA ASP A 281 -10.78 20.11 -3.05
C ASP A 281 -10.80 21.45 -3.80
N ALA A 282 -10.52 21.43 -5.11
CA ALA A 282 -10.49 22.64 -5.96
C ALA A 282 -11.86 23.33 -6.09
N ALA A 283 -12.95 22.61 -5.84
CA ALA A 283 -14.30 23.18 -5.81
C ALA A 283 -14.71 23.72 -4.44
N GLY A 284 -13.84 23.54 -3.41
CA GLY A 284 -14.09 23.93 -2.04
C GLY A 284 -14.87 22.89 -1.22
N THR A 285 -15.08 21.68 -1.74
CA THR A 285 -15.77 20.61 -1.03
C THR A 285 -14.83 19.92 -0.05
N PRO A 286 -15.19 19.79 1.23
CA PRO A 286 -14.37 19.08 2.21
C PRO A 286 -14.18 17.60 1.85
N LEU A 287 -12.96 17.06 2.07
CA LEU A 287 -12.68 15.64 1.90
C LEU A 287 -13.49 14.77 2.86
N MET A 288 -13.88 15.31 4.01
CA MET A 288 -14.79 14.66 4.96
C MET A 288 -16.22 14.52 4.44
N GLU A 289 -16.57 15.24 3.38
CA GLU A 289 -17.87 15.23 2.70
C GLU A 289 -17.82 14.56 1.32
N GLY A 290 -16.71 13.87 1.02
CA GLY A 290 -16.49 13.16 -0.24
C GLY A 290 -15.91 14.03 -1.36
N GLY A 291 -15.42 15.23 -1.06
CA GLY A 291 -14.63 16.06 -1.98
C GLY A 291 -13.35 15.36 -2.40
N GLY A 292 -12.70 15.88 -3.44
CA GLY A 292 -11.42 15.37 -3.92
C GLY A 292 -11.14 15.76 -5.37
N THR A 293 -10.09 16.53 -5.60
CA THR A 293 -9.61 16.85 -6.95
C THR A 293 -8.85 15.66 -7.52
N VAL A 294 -9.26 15.15 -8.67
CA VAL A 294 -8.61 14.00 -9.30
C VAL A 294 -7.21 14.39 -9.80
N VAL A 295 -6.20 13.64 -9.36
CA VAL A 295 -4.79 13.76 -9.77
C VAL A 295 -4.44 12.70 -10.81
N ALA A 296 -4.92 11.48 -10.62
CA ALA A 296 -4.75 10.37 -11.55
C ALA A 296 -5.97 9.45 -11.49
N SER A 297 -6.45 9.02 -12.64
CA SER A 297 -7.52 8.02 -12.76
C SER A 297 -7.16 7.02 -13.85
N GLY A 298 -7.76 5.83 -13.80
CA GLY A 298 -7.50 4.76 -14.75
C GLY A 298 -7.76 5.16 -16.22
N ASN A 299 -7.13 4.41 -17.12
CA ASN A 299 -7.31 4.50 -18.56
C ASN A 299 -7.36 3.08 -19.17
N ASP A 300 -7.42 2.96 -20.51
CA ASP A 300 -7.51 1.67 -21.21
C ASP A 300 -6.35 0.71 -20.91
N ARG A 301 -5.15 1.23 -20.61
CA ARG A 301 -3.99 0.44 -20.23
C ARG A 301 -3.98 0.13 -18.72
N TYR A 302 -4.27 1.15 -17.92
CA TYR A 302 -4.23 1.10 -16.46
C TYR A 302 -5.62 1.34 -15.88
N PRO A 303 -6.49 0.33 -15.76
CA PRO A 303 -7.86 0.52 -15.27
C PRO A 303 -7.94 1.06 -13.84
N GLY A 304 -6.92 0.83 -13.03
CA GLY A 304 -6.83 1.38 -11.68
C GLY A 304 -5.40 1.80 -11.35
N VAL A 305 -5.26 2.98 -10.74
CA VAL A 305 -3.97 3.58 -10.33
C VAL A 305 -4.12 4.20 -8.95
N GLY A 306 -3.20 3.95 -8.05
CA GLY A 306 -3.33 4.51 -6.70
C GLY A 306 -2.19 4.18 -5.76
N HIS A 307 -2.43 4.42 -4.48
CA HIS A 307 -1.47 4.28 -3.39
C HIS A 307 -0.17 5.01 -3.73
N CYS A 308 -0.25 6.34 -3.75
CA CYS A 308 0.86 7.17 -4.18
C CYS A 308 1.76 7.58 -3.03
N ALA A 309 3.03 7.80 -3.37
CA ALA A 309 4.01 8.53 -2.56
C ALA A 309 4.65 9.64 -3.40
N VAL A 310 5.08 10.71 -2.79
CA VAL A 310 5.75 11.82 -3.46
C VAL A 310 7.18 11.96 -2.93
N VAL A 311 8.13 12.06 -3.85
CA VAL A 311 9.54 12.28 -3.52
C VAL A 311 10.05 13.55 -4.21
N SER A 312 10.85 14.33 -3.48
CA SER A 312 11.52 15.51 -4.03
C SER A 312 12.87 15.10 -4.64
N THR A 313 13.13 15.57 -5.85
CA THR A 313 14.38 15.35 -6.57
C THR A 313 15.01 16.68 -6.96
N GLY A 314 16.27 16.65 -7.47
CA GLY A 314 16.88 17.84 -8.05
C GLY A 314 16.18 18.40 -9.30
N GLU A 315 15.28 17.59 -9.90
CA GLU A 315 14.50 17.94 -11.09
C GLU A 315 13.02 18.25 -10.80
N GLY A 316 12.67 18.43 -9.52
CA GLY A 316 11.30 18.62 -9.06
C GLY A 316 10.72 17.38 -8.38
N GLU A 317 9.41 17.36 -8.17
CA GLU A 317 8.74 16.29 -7.46
C GLU A 317 8.30 15.17 -8.40
N LYS A 318 8.42 13.95 -7.91
CA LYS A 318 7.95 12.73 -8.58
C LYS A 318 6.91 12.04 -7.71
N MET A 319 5.85 11.58 -8.36
CA MET A 319 4.86 10.70 -7.75
C MET A 319 5.18 9.26 -8.15
N LEU A 320 5.32 8.40 -7.15
CA LEU A 320 5.37 6.95 -7.29
C LEU A 320 3.99 6.43 -6.95
N LEU A 321 3.48 5.49 -7.74
CA LEU A 321 2.20 4.84 -7.48
C LEU A 321 2.19 3.46 -8.14
N HIS A 322 1.28 2.59 -7.77
CA HIS A 322 1.07 1.38 -8.53
C HIS A 322 -0.10 1.51 -9.50
N ALA A 323 -0.04 0.74 -10.58
CA ALA A 323 -1.09 0.64 -11.59
C ALA A 323 -1.28 -0.81 -12.04
N TYR A 324 -2.52 -1.22 -12.28
CA TYR A 324 -2.82 -2.54 -12.84
C TYR A 324 -2.63 -2.49 -14.37
N ASP A 325 -1.51 -3.04 -14.87
CA ASP A 325 -1.15 -2.93 -16.27
C ASP A 325 -1.75 -4.06 -17.11
N ARG A 326 -2.58 -3.73 -18.09
CA ARG A 326 -3.18 -4.67 -19.03
C ARG A 326 -2.13 -5.50 -19.79
N GLU A 327 -0.98 -4.91 -20.12
CA GLU A 327 0.09 -5.60 -20.85
C GLU A 327 0.78 -6.68 -20.01
N THR A 328 0.71 -6.60 -18.69
CA THR A 328 1.26 -7.61 -17.77
C THR A 328 0.20 -8.58 -17.23
N GLY A 329 -1.01 -8.59 -17.82
CA GLY A 329 -2.13 -9.38 -17.33
C GLY A 329 -2.76 -8.78 -16.07
N TYR A 330 -2.69 -7.45 -15.95
CA TYR A 330 -3.21 -6.67 -14.81
C TYR A 330 -2.47 -6.91 -13.50
N ASN A 331 -1.20 -7.28 -13.56
CA ASN A 331 -0.33 -7.19 -12.38
C ASN A 331 -0.12 -5.71 -12.01
N ALA A 332 -0.01 -5.46 -10.71
CA ALA A 332 0.35 -4.14 -10.23
C ALA A 332 1.83 -3.85 -10.57
N VAL A 333 2.09 -2.72 -11.19
CA VAL A 333 3.42 -2.28 -11.63
C VAL A 333 3.70 -0.87 -11.13
N LEU A 334 4.99 -0.56 -10.95
CA LEU A 334 5.43 0.77 -10.58
C LEU A 334 5.22 1.76 -11.72
N LEU A 335 4.63 2.90 -11.41
CA LEU A 335 4.70 4.10 -12.22
C LEU A 335 5.43 5.20 -11.45
N THR A 336 6.43 5.82 -12.09
CA THR A 336 7.07 7.05 -11.60
C THR A 336 6.71 8.17 -12.56
N ARG A 337 6.06 9.22 -12.08
CA ARG A 337 5.58 10.33 -12.90
C ARG A 337 6.02 11.67 -12.33
N THR A 338 6.23 12.66 -13.17
CA THR A 338 6.46 14.04 -12.73
C THR A 338 5.17 14.58 -12.14
N LEU A 339 5.23 15.07 -10.91
CA LEU A 339 4.14 15.81 -10.27
C LEU A 339 4.26 17.26 -10.71
N ALA A 340 3.31 17.72 -11.50
CA ALA A 340 3.24 19.08 -12.00
C ALA A 340 2.20 19.88 -11.19
N TRP A 341 2.52 21.13 -10.89
CA TRP A 341 1.64 22.06 -10.22
C TRP A 341 1.14 23.12 -11.18
N ASP A 342 -0.14 23.37 -11.22
CA ASP A 342 -0.71 24.45 -12.00
C ASP A 342 -0.53 25.81 -11.29
N ARG A 343 -0.96 26.91 -11.97
CA ARG A 343 -0.83 28.26 -11.43
C ARG A 343 -1.68 28.52 -10.18
N ASP A 344 -2.71 27.68 -9.94
CA ASP A 344 -3.59 27.79 -8.78
C ASP A 344 -3.13 26.85 -7.65
N GLY A 345 -1.98 26.17 -7.86
CA GLY A 345 -1.33 25.27 -6.91
C GLY A 345 -1.97 23.88 -6.83
N TRP A 346 -2.65 23.38 -7.88
CA TRP A 346 -3.20 22.04 -7.88
C TRP A 346 -2.27 21.07 -8.63
N PRO A 347 -2.02 19.87 -8.03
CA PRO A 347 -1.13 18.89 -8.62
C PRO A 347 -1.81 18.06 -9.68
N SER A 348 -1.04 17.61 -10.65
CA SER A 348 -1.46 16.66 -11.68
C SER A 348 -0.29 15.79 -12.15
N ILE A 349 -0.61 14.61 -12.69
CA ILE A 349 0.34 13.73 -13.37
C ILE A 349 -0.24 13.29 -14.72
N GLN A 350 0.64 12.85 -15.63
CA GLN A 350 0.25 12.16 -16.86
C GLN A 350 0.59 10.67 -16.75
N LEU A 351 -0.38 9.80 -17.03
CA LEU A 351 -0.22 8.32 -17.02
C LEU A 351 0.42 7.80 -18.31
#